data_b1cc6e24e00447b1f86bd4fcee3b8e69
#
_entry.id   b1cc6e24e00447b1f86bd4fcee3b8e69
#
_cell.length_a   1.000
_cell.length_b   1.000
_cell.length_c   1.000
_cell.angle_alpha   90.00
_cell.angle_beta   90.00
_cell.angle_gamma   90.00
#
_symmetry.space_group_name_H-M   'P 1'
#
loop_
_entity.id
_entity.type
_entity.pdbx_description
1 polymer ?
#
loop_
_entity_poly.entity_id
_entity_poly.type
_entity_poly.pdbx_seq_one_letter_code
_entity_poly.pdbx_strand_id
1 'polypeptide(L)'
;MKDNFYISTAIVYTSSKPHLGNTYDVVLADVIARYKRLRGYDVYFQTGTDEHGEKIELKARENNILPQEYVDNIASCVKDVWDSLNTSYDKFVRTTNSKHKELASKIFDKLYEKGDIYKGNYKGLYCVPCESFWTESQLVSGNCPDCGRPVKEASEECYFFKTSNYSRWLYDYIEGHPGFIEPESRKNEIINNFIKPGLQDLCVSRTTFKWGIPVSFDSNHVIYVWIDALSNYITFLGYDPCGPSSLEFKKYWPCDLHMIGKDILRFHAIYWPIILHCLGLEMPKKIFAHPWLLFSNDKMSKSKGNIVYAEDLISKYGVDAVRFYLLHDIPFGSDGNYTEELFIDSINTNLANVFGNLVNRTIGMANKYFSGKITNIKEYADVDKELVDLVLSLDSKIENDINNVRISDSLDKIMEVYRRCNKYIDETEPWVLYKENKLDRLNTVIYNLIESIRIATVFLQAYLPDTANEIFKQLNTDINTMDSVLEFGQYNSNMIGEASPLFKRIEK
;
A
#
# COMPACT_ATOMS: atom_id res chain seq x y z
N MET A 1 18.51 7.39 -16.99
CA MET A 1 17.20 7.12 -16.35
C MET A 1 17.38 5.81 -15.62
N LYS A 2 16.94 5.70 -14.37
CA LYS A 2 16.86 4.42 -13.67
C LYS A 2 15.77 3.54 -14.30
N ASP A 3 15.74 2.26 -13.91
CA ASP A 3 14.83 1.27 -14.47
C ASP A 3 13.35 1.61 -14.22
N ASN A 4 12.46 0.95 -14.92
CA ASN A 4 11.02 1.04 -14.71
C ASN A 4 10.65 0.32 -13.42
N PHE A 5 9.58 0.76 -12.77
CA PHE A 5 9.05 0.12 -11.58
C PHE A 5 7.51 0.08 -11.63
N TYR A 6 6.94 -1.10 -11.68
CA TYR A 6 5.49 -1.29 -11.63
C TYR A 6 5.05 -1.78 -10.26
N ILE A 7 4.21 -1.00 -9.60
CA ILE A 7 3.55 -1.37 -8.35
C ILE A 7 2.04 -1.33 -8.52
N SER A 8 1.35 -2.31 -7.96
CA SER A 8 -0.12 -2.33 -7.92
C SER A 8 -0.63 -2.66 -6.54
N THR A 9 -1.84 -2.15 -6.22
CA THR A 9 -2.65 -2.69 -5.13
C THR A 9 -3.65 -3.72 -5.65
N ALA A 10 -4.26 -4.48 -4.73
CA ALA A 10 -5.53 -5.11 -5.04
C ALA A 10 -6.55 -4.04 -5.43
N ILE A 11 -7.47 -4.39 -6.35
CA ILE A 11 -8.59 -3.53 -6.71
C ILE A 11 -9.75 -3.76 -5.76
N VAL A 12 -10.37 -2.69 -5.28
CA VAL A 12 -11.38 -2.74 -4.21
C VAL A 12 -12.71 -3.27 -4.75
N TYR A 13 -13.27 -4.28 -4.09
CA TYR A 13 -14.59 -4.82 -4.44
C TYR A 13 -15.70 -3.83 -4.09
N THR A 14 -16.42 -3.35 -5.09
CA THR A 14 -17.41 -2.25 -4.96
C THR A 14 -18.72 -2.64 -4.28
N SER A 15 -18.68 -3.52 -3.29
CA SER A 15 -19.87 -3.91 -2.53
C SER A 15 -20.30 -2.88 -1.49
N SER A 16 -19.43 -1.92 -1.17
CA SER A 16 -19.72 -0.82 -0.23
C SER A 16 -18.60 0.23 -0.24
N LYS A 17 -18.88 1.43 0.32
CA LYS A 17 -17.85 2.46 0.59
C LYS A 17 -16.67 1.87 1.37
N PRO A 18 -15.40 2.17 1.02
CA PRO A 18 -14.22 1.67 1.71
C PRO A 18 -14.13 2.23 3.13
N HIS A 19 -13.70 1.41 4.07
CA HIS A 19 -13.37 1.81 5.44
C HIS A 19 -11.85 1.96 5.60
N LEU A 20 -11.39 2.48 6.75
CA LEU A 20 -9.98 2.74 7.03
C LEU A 20 -9.08 1.53 6.76
N GLY A 21 -9.53 0.30 7.05
CA GLY A 21 -8.75 -0.91 6.75
C GLY A 21 -8.57 -1.19 5.25
N ASN A 22 -9.43 -0.64 4.38
CA ASN A 22 -9.27 -0.77 2.92
C ASN A 22 -8.32 0.28 2.34
N THR A 23 -7.89 1.26 3.12
CA THR A 23 -6.94 2.29 2.66
C THR A 23 -5.49 1.90 2.93
N TYR A 24 -5.27 0.84 3.68
CA TYR A 24 -3.94 0.49 4.14
C TYR A 24 -3.01 0.06 3.00
N ASP A 25 -3.51 -0.77 2.08
CA ASP A 25 -2.72 -1.23 0.93
C ASP A 25 -2.32 -0.08 -0.01
N VAL A 26 -3.23 0.84 -0.29
CA VAL A 26 -2.96 1.97 -1.19
C VAL A 26 -1.97 2.95 -0.56
N VAL A 27 -2.02 3.18 0.77
CA VAL A 27 -1.07 4.06 1.46
C VAL A 27 0.32 3.41 1.53
N LEU A 28 0.43 2.11 1.77
CA LEU A 28 1.69 1.38 1.72
C LEU A 28 2.33 1.43 0.31
N ALA A 29 1.53 1.16 -0.73
CA ALA A 29 1.99 1.21 -2.11
C ALA A 29 2.43 2.62 -2.52
N ASP A 30 1.71 3.65 -2.06
CA ASP A 30 2.04 5.05 -2.32
C ASP A 30 3.41 5.45 -1.76
N VAL A 31 3.75 5.02 -0.54
CA VAL A 31 5.08 5.26 0.04
C VAL A 31 6.17 4.69 -0.86
N ILE A 32 6.02 3.44 -1.29
CA ILE A 32 7.01 2.79 -2.16
C ILE A 32 7.10 3.51 -3.51
N ALA A 33 5.95 3.85 -4.11
CA ALA A 33 5.90 4.57 -5.39
C ALA A 33 6.60 5.93 -5.30
N ARG A 34 6.30 6.73 -4.27
CA ARG A 34 6.95 8.02 -4.01
C ARG A 34 8.44 7.87 -3.77
N TYR A 35 8.84 6.92 -2.93
CA TYR A 35 10.26 6.65 -2.68
C TYR A 35 11.01 6.26 -3.96
N LYS A 36 10.44 5.36 -4.78
CA LYS A 36 11.06 4.97 -6.06
C LYS A 36 11.15 6.15 -7.03
N ARG A 37 10.15 7.04 -7.10
CA ARG A 37 10.21 8.28 -7.88
C ARG A 37 11.29 9.22 -7.37
N LEU A 38 11.42 9.42 -6.05
CA LEU A 38 12.51 10.20 -5.45
C LEU A 38 13.89 9.63 -5.84
N ARG A 39 14.01 8.31 -5.95
CA ARG A 39 15.20 7.61 -6.45
C ARG A 39 15.38 7.71 -7.98
N GLY A 40 14.46 8.34 -8.71
CA GLY A 40 14.51 8.55 -10.15
C GLY A 40 14.07 7.36 -11.00
N TYR A 41 13.34 6.39 -10.44
CA TYR A 41 12.67 5.34 -11.22
C TYR A 41 11.51 5.93 -12.01
N ASP A 42 11.23 5.33 -13.17
CA ASP A 42 10.00 5.56 -13.93
C ASP A 42 8.92 4.64 -13.38
N VAL A 43 8.06 5.17 -12.51
CA VAL A 43 7.10 4.39 -11.72
C VAL A 43 5.72 4.40 -12.38
N TYR A 44 5.12 3.20 -12.50
CA TYR A 44 3.71 3.02 -12.82
C TYR A 44 3.00 2.43 -11.61
N PHE A 45 2.13 3.23 -10.97
CA PHE A 45 1.35 2.83 -9.81
C PHE A 45 -0.13 2.67 -10.19
N GLN A 46 -0.63 1.43 -10.13
CA GLN A 46 -2.00 1.07 -10.46
C GLN A 46 -2.80 0.66 -9.24
N THR A 47 -4.00 1.20 -9.12
CA THR A 47 -5.06 0.84 -8.16
C THR A 47 -6.42 0.92 -8.83
N GLY A 48 -7.51 0.54 -8.17
CA GLY A 48 -8.84 0.66 -8.77
C GLY A 48 -9.93 -0.14 -8.09
N THR A 49 -10.95 -0.49 -8.87
CA THR A 49 -12.16 -1.16 -8.39
C THR A 49 -12.50 -2.42 -9.18
N ASP A 50 -12.90 -3.45 -8.43
CA ASP A 50 -13.53 -4.68 -8.90
C ASP A 50 -15.05 -4.52 -8.83
N GLU A 51 -15.73 -4.62 -9.98
CA GLU A 51 -17.09 -4.11 -10.15
C GLU A 51 -18.11 -5.17 -10.61
N HIS A 52 -17.74 -6.43 -10.74
CA HIS A 52 -18.63 -7.51 -11.15
C HIS A 52 -18.94 -8.47 -10.00
N GLY A 53 -20.00 -9.31 -10.18
CA GLY A 53 -20.32 -10.39 -9.27
C GLY A 53 -21.75 -10.37 -8.71
N GLU A 54 -22.16 -11.49 -8.11
CA GLU A 54 -23.49 -11.72 -7.55
C GLU A 54 -23.84 -10.70 -6.47
N LYS A 55 -22.91 -10.43 -5.57
CA LYS A 55 -23.12 -9.52 -4.44
C LYS A 55 -23.43 -8.09 -4.89
N ILE A 56 -22.79 -7.62 -5.96
CA ILE A 56 -23.03 -6.29 -6.54
C ILE A 56 -24.41 -6.25 -7.18
N GLU A 57 -24.80 -7.27 -7.96
CA GLU A 57 -26.14 -7.36 -8.53
C GLU A 57 -27.22 -7.32 -7.46
N LEU A 58 -27.02 -8.05 -6.35
CA LEU A 58 -27.94 -8.04 -5.21
C LEU A 58 -28.00 -6.65 -4.54
N LYS A 59 -26.85 -6.00 -4.34
CA LYS A 59 -26.79 -4.65 -3.76
C LYS A 59 -27.46 -3.60 -4.64
N ALA A 60 -27.26 -3.64 -5.94
CA ALA A 60 -27.96 -2.76 -6.87
C ALA A 60 -29.48 -2.94 -6.82
N ARG A 61 -29.93 -4.19 -6.77
CA ARG A 61 -31.37 -4.54 -6.62
C ARG A 61 -31.94 -4.06 -5.28
N GLU A 62 -31.22 -4.22 -4.16
CA GLU A 62 -31.61 -3.71 -2.84
C GLU A 62 -31.79 -2.19 -2.85
N ASN A 63 -30.99 -1.46 -3.65
CA ASN A 63 -31.07 -0.01 -3.78
C ASN A 63 -31.99 0.46 -4.92
N ASN A 64 -32.66 -0.45 -5.65
CA ASN A 64 -33.53 -0.16 -6.79
C ASN A 64 -32.85 0.64 -7.92
N ILE A 65 -31.59 0.38 -8.19
CA ILE A 65 -30.82 1.00 -9.28
C ILE A 65 -30.14 -0.07 -10.15
N LEU A 66 -29.64 0.31 -11.31
CA LEU A 66 -28.88 -0.59 -12.18
C LEU A 66 -27.51 -0.92 -11.58
N PRO A 67 -26.98 -2.14 -11.78
CA PRO A 67 -25.63 -2.50 -11.31
C PRO A 67 -24.54 -1.53 -11.76
N GLN A 68 -24.58 -1.02 -13.00
CA GLN A 68 -23.61 -0.04 -13.48
C GLN A 68 -23.67 1.26 -12.67
N GLU A 69 -24.87 1.78 -12.42
CA GLU A 69 -25.04 2.99 -11.61
C GLU A 69 -24.55 2.78 -10.16
N TYR A 70 -24.81 1.60 -9.60
CA TYR A 70 -24.33 1.25 -8.27
C TYR A 70 -22.81 1.28 -8.19
N VAL A 71 -22.12 0.62 -9.12
CA VAL A 71 -20.65 0.58 -9.12
C VAL A 71 -20.03 1.91 -9.48
N ASP A 72 -20.66 2.73 -10.34
CA ASP A 72 -20.21 4.09 -10.65
C ASP A 72 -20.15 4.96 -9.39
N ASN A 73 -21.20 4.90 -8.56
CA ASN A 73 -21.27 5.62 -7.30
C ASN A 73 -20.19 5.15 -6.30
N ILE A 74 -20.00 3.83 -6.16
CA ILE A 74 -18.99 3.31 -5.23
C ILE A 74 -17.57 3.56 -5.74
N ALA A 75 -17.31 3.39 -7.04
CA ALA A 75 -16.00 3.68 -7.62
C ALA A 75 -15.60 5.15 -7.45
N SER A 76 -16.55 6.09 -7.62
CA SER A 76 -16.32 7.49 -7.30
C SER A 76 -15.94 7.68 -5.84
N CYS A 77 -16.69 7.09 -4.90
CA CYS A 77 -16.33 7.15 -3.47
C CYS A 77 -14.93 6.59 -3.18
N VAL A 78 -14.55 5.46 -3.80
CA VAL A 78 -13.21 4.88 -3.62
C VAL A 78 -12.15 5.85 -4.10
N LYS A 79 -12.34 6.41 -5.29
CA LYS A 79 -11.43 7.39 -5.86
C LYS A 79 -11.29 8.64 -4.99
N ASP A 80 -12.39 9.19 -4.49
CA ASP A 80 -12.39 10.36 -3.61
C ASP A 80 -11.62 10.09 -2.31
N VAL A 81 -11.75 8.88 -1.74
CA VAL A 81 -10.98 8.47 -0.54
C VAL A 81 -9.49 8.37 -0.87
N TRP A 82 -9.09 7.77 -2.00
CA TRP A 82 -7.69 7.67 -2.43
C TRP A 82 -7.10 9.06 -2.66
N ASP A 83 -7.83 9.95 -3.32
CA ASP A 83 -7.41 11.33 -3.57
C ASP A 83 -7.27 12.12 -2.24
N SER A 84 -8.19 11.92 -1.29
CA SER A 84 -8.14 12.57 0.04
C SER A 84 -6.96 12.10 0.91
N LEU A 85 -6.46 10.90 0.67
CA LEU A 85 -5.24 10.37 1.30
C LEU A 85 -3.95 10.86 0.63
N ASN A 86 -4.06 11.76 -0.37
CA ASN A 86 -2.93 12.26 -1.15
C ASN A 86 -2.11 11.14 -1.80
N THR A 87 -2.79 10.11 -2.35
CA THR A 87 -2.13 9.00 -3.03
C THR A 87 -1.73 9.37 -4.45
N SER A 88 -0.56 8.93 -4.89
CA SER A 88 0.08 9.32 -6.15
C SER A 88 -0.02 8.26 -7.25
N TYR A 89 -1.15 7.53 -7.32
CA TYR A 89 -1.36 6.53 -8.36
C TYR A 89 -1.42 7.18 -9.76
N ASP A 90 -0.87 6.46 -10.76
CA ASP A 90 -0.91 6.88 -12.16
C ASP A 90 -2.18 6.40 -12.84
N LYS A 91 -2.71 5.25 -12.39
CA LYS A 91 -3.89 4.63 -12.98
C LYS A 91 -4.90 4.17 -11.95
N PHE A 92 -6.12 4.69 -12.04
CA PHE A 92 -7.28 4.14 -11.36
C PHE A 92 -8.08 3.31 -12.36
N VAL A 93 -8.10 1.99 -12.16
CA VAL A 93 -8.73 1.04 -13.09
C VAL A 93 -10.11 0.63 -12.62
N ARG A 94 -10.98 0.24 -13.57
CA ARG A 94 -12.34 -0.21 -13.32
C ARG A 94 -12.63 -1.45 -14.18
N THR A 95 -13.05 -2.56 -13.60
CA THR A 95 -13.28 -3.79 -14.37
C THR A 95 -14.48 -3.69 -15.33
N THR A 96 -15.39 -2.73 -15.13
CA THR A 96 -16.46 -2.39 -16.11
C THR A 96 -15.97 -1.67 -17.37
N ASN A 97 -14.69 -1.29 -17.44
CA ASN A 97 -14.11 -0.69 -18.65
C ASN A 97 -14.26 -1.62 -19.86
N SER A 98 -14.77 -1.11 -20.98
CA SER A 98 -15.07 -1.91 -22.17
C SER A 98 -13.85 -2.65 -22.73
N LYS A 99 -12.68 -1.99 -22.75
CA LYS A 99 -11.44 -2.60 -23.25
C LYS A 99 -10.95 -3.72 -22.33
N HIS A 100 -11.05 -3.50 -21.02
CA HIS A 100 -10.74 -4.54 -20.04
C HIS A 100 -11.65 -5.77 -20.23
N LYS A 101 -12.96 -5.58 -20.33
CA LYS A 101 -13.93 -6.65 -20.55
C LYS A 101 -13.62 -7.44 -21.83
N GLU A 102 -13.29 -6.77 -22.92
CA GLU A 102 -12.87 -7.41 -24.18
C GLU A 102 -11.63 -8.29 -23.96
N LEU A 103 -10.59 -7.75 -23.31
CA LEU A 103 -9.34 -8.47 -23.12
C LEU A 103 -9.47 -9.63 -22.11
N ALA A 104 -10.21 -9.45 -21.03
CA ALA A 104 -10.49 -10.51 -20.05
C ALA A 104 -11.29 -11.68 -20.70
N SER A 105 -12.28 -11.35 -21.57
CA SER A 105 -12.98 -12.37 -22.37
C SER A 105 -12.02 -13.14 -23.27
N LYS A 106 -11.13 -12.45 -23.99
CA LYS A 106 -10.12 -13.11 -24.85
C LYS A 106 -9.13 -13.97 -24.04
N ILE A 107 -8.78 -13.56 -22.81
CA ILE A 107 -7.96 -14.38 -21.92
C ILE A 107 -8.68 -15.67 -21.57
N PHE A 108 -9.96 -15.60 -21.22
CA PHE A 108 -10.78 -16.77 -20.92
C PHE A 108 -10.86 -17.72 -22.14
N ASP A 109 -11.15 -17.18 -23.32
CA ASP A 109 -11.25 -17.93 -24.58
C ASP A 109 -9.94 -18.66 -24.87
N LYS A 110 -8.80 -17.97 -24.74
CA LYS A 110 -7.48 -18.56 -24.97
C LYS A 110 -7.17 -19.71 -24.02
N LEU A 111 -7.52 -19.57 -22.73
CA LEU A 111 -7.37 -20.65 -21.75
C LEU A 111 -8.27 -21.84 -22.08
N TYR A 112 -9.49 -21.59 -22.57
CA TYR A 112 -10.39 -22.63 -23.01
C TYR A 112 -9.89 -23.37 -24.29
N GLU A 113 -9.44 -22.61 -25.28
CA GLU A 113 -8.88 -23.19 -26.54
C GLU A 113 -7.63 -24.04 -26.26
N LYS A 114 -6.81 -23.66 -25.27
CA LYS A 114 -5.65 -24.46 -24.82
C LYS A 114 -6.03 -25.73 -24.06
N GLY A 115 -7.31 -25.85 -23.67
CA GLY A 115 -7.80 -26.98 -22.87
C GLY A 115 -7.48 -26.83 -21.36
N ASP A 116 -7.04 -25.67 -20.90
CA ASP A 116 -6.84 -25.37 -19.49
C ASP A 116 -8.17 -25.12 -18.77
N ILE A 117 -9.22 -24.75 -19.53
CA ILE A 117 -10.60 -24.63 -19.05
C ILE A 117 -11.46 -25.70 -19.69
N TYR A 118 -12.37 -26.32 -18.92
CA TYR A 118 -13.33 -27.33 -19.40
C TYR A 118 -14.70 -27.14 -18.76
N LYS A 119 -15.75 -27.59 -19.40
CA LYS A 119 -17.13 -27.54 -18.93
C LYS A 119 -17.45 -28.75 -18.04
N GLY A 120 -18.12 -28.51 -16.91
CA GLY A 120 -18.51 -29.54 -15.95
C GLY A 120 -19.66 -29.11 -15.05
N ASN A 121 -19.99 -29.93 -14.06
CA ASN A 121 -20.99 -29.63 -13.07
C ASN A 121 -20.34 -29.48 -11.71
N TYR A 122 -20.52 -28.31 -11.10
CA TYR A 122 -20.11 -28.07 -9.71
C TYR A 122 -21.16 -28.62 -8.76
N LYS A 123 -20.70 -29.34 -7.75
CA LYS A 123 -21.47 -29.67 -6.54
C LYS A 123 -20.61 -29.38 -5.33
N GLY A 124 -21.01 -28.48 -4.45
CA GLY A 124 -20.24 -28.16 -3.26
C GLY A 124 -20.83 -27.00 -2.50
N LEU A 125 -20.02 -26.39 -1.64
CA LEU A 125 -20.42 -25.33 -0.73
C LEU A 125 -19.90 -23.99 -1.21
N TYR A 126 -20.76 -22.97 -1.24
CA TYR A 126 -20.46 -21.65 -1.75
C TYR A 126 -20.71 -20.57 -0.71
N CYS A 127 -19.72 -19.72 -0.51
CA CYS A 127 -19.84 -18.52 0.33
C CYS A 127 -20.16 -17.32 -0.56
N VAL A 128 -21.40 -16.84 -0.53
CA VAL A 128 -21.83 -15.66 -1.30
C VAL A 128 -21.04 -14.39 -0.93
N PRO A 129 -20.79 -14.09 0.36
CA PRO A 129 -20.05 -12.88 0.71
C PRO A 129 -18.60 -12.82 0.23
N CYS A 130 -17.92 -13.99 0.12
CA CYS A 130 -16.53 -14.10 -0.33
C CYS A 130 -16.44 -14.51 -1.80
N GLU A 131 -17.58 -14.85 -2.41
CA GLU A 131 -17.66 -15.43 -3.76
C GLU A 131 -16.67 -16.60 -3.95
N SER A 132 -16.60 -17.49 -2.93
CA SER A 132 -15.63 -18.59 -2.87
C SER A 132 -16.31 -19.94 -2.70
N PHE A 133 -15.76 -20.94 -3.39
CA PHE A 133 -16.17 -22.32 -3.28
C PHE A 133 -15.32 -23.08 -2.25
N TRP A 134 -15.96 -23.98 -1.50
CA TRP A 134 -15.33 -24.74 -0.43
C TRP A 134 -15.76 -26.20 -0.48
N THR A 135 -14.87 -27.09 -0.08
CA THR A 135 -15.21 -28.48 0.26
C THR A 135 -15.59 -28.56 1.74
N GLU A 136 -16.32 -29.58 2.15
CA GLU A 136 -16.67 -29.78 3.58
C GLU A 136 -15.45 -29.81 4.50
N SER A 137 -14.34 -30.41 4.04
CA SER A 137 -13.09 -30.52 4.79
C SER A 137 -12.36 -29.17 5.00
N GLN A 138 -12.68 -28.16 4.18
CA GLN A 138 -12.10 -26.82 4.28
C GLN A 138 -12.87 -25.90 5.20
N LEU A 139 -14.11 -26.26 5.58
CA LEU A 139 -14.92 -25.42 6.45
C LEU A 139 -14.38 -25.42 7.89
N VAL A 140 -14.54 -24.28 8.55
CA VAL A 140 -14.28 -24.13 9.99
C VAL A 140 -15.60 -24.10 10.73
N SER A 141 -15.88 -25.14 11.52
CA SER A 141 -17.17 -25.32 12.23
C SER A 141 -18.40 -25.19 11.31
N GLY A 142 -18.31 -25.69 10.06
CA GLY A 142 -19.39 -25.64 9.07
C GLY A 142 -19.55 -24.30 8.34
N ASN A 143 -18.65 -23.35 8.59
CA ASN A 143 -18.68 -22.00 8.01
C ASN A 143 -17.49 -21.73 7.08
N CYS A 144 -17.61 -20.71 6.27
CA CYS A 144 -16.53 -20.21 5.39
C CYS A 144 -15.29 -19.88 6.22
N PRO A 145 -14.09 -20.42 5.91
CA PRO A 145 -12.87 -20.15 6.65
C PRO A 145 -12.39 -18.69 6.51
N ASP A 146 -12.75 -18.01 5.40
CA ASP A 146 -12.28 -16.63 5.15
C ASP A 146 -13.09 -15.60 5.94
N CYS A 147 -14.41 -15.79 6.09
CA CYS A 147 -15.27 -14.77 6.70
C CYS A 147 -16.11 -15.25 7.88
N GLY A 148 -16.07 -16.54 8.22
CA GLY A 148 -16.84 -17.14 9.31
C GLY A 148 -18.35 -17.24 9.08
N ARG A 149 -18.88 -16.87 7.91
CA ARG A 149 -20.31 -16.89 7.59
C ARG A 149 -20.76 -18.25 7.06
N PRO A 150 -22.07 -18.57 7.19
CA PRO A 150 -22.63 -19.79 6.64
C PRO A 150 -22.39 -19.89 5.13
N VAL A 151 -22.12 -21.10 4.66
CA VAL A 151 -22.07 -21.45 3.24
C VAL A 151 -23.40 -22.08 2.83
N LYS A 152 -23.72 -22.01 1.53
CA LYS A 152 -24.90 -22.69 0.94
C LYS A 152 -24.46 -23.79 -0.03
N GLU A 153 -25.23 -24.86 -0.13
CA GLU A 153 -25.06 -25.82 -1.20
C GLU A 153 -25.26 -25.14 -2.56
N ALA A 154 -24.36 -25.40 -3.49
CA ALA A 154 -24.44 -24.95 -4.87
C ALA A 154 -24.27 -26.15 -5.80
N SER A 155 -25.17 -26.26 -6.77
CA SER A 155 -25.09 -27.23 -7.85
C SER A 155 -25.46 -26.51 -9.13
N GLU A 156 -24.45 -26.28 -9.99
CA GLU A 156 -24.65 -25.61 -11.28
C GLU A 156 -23.66 -26.10 -12.32
N GLU A 157 -24.06 -26.02 -13.59
CA GLU A 157 -23.13 -26.17 -14.70
C GLU A 157 -22.17 -24.98 -14.70
N CYS A 158 -20.87 -25.23 -14.80
CA CYS A 158 -19.86 -24.19 -14.88
C CYS A 158 -18.63 -24.64 -15.65
N TYR A 159 -17.78 -23.69 -16.00
CA TYR A 159 -16.45 -23.94 -16.52
C TYR A 159 -15.45 -24.04 -15.38
N PHE A 160 -14.51 -25.00 -15.48
CA PHE A 160 -13.45 -25.22 -14.51
C PHE A 160 -12.10 -24.92 -15.11
N PHE A 161 -11.25 -24.24 -14.35
CA PHE A 161 -9.83 -24.06 -14.65
C PHE A 161 -9.02 -25.16 -13.98
N LYS A 162 -8.22 -25.91 -14.77
CA LYS A 162 -7.45 -27.08 -14.33
C LYS A 162 -6.27 -26.74 -13.45
N THR A 163 -6.49 -26.06 -12.36
CA THR A 163 -5.42 -25.63 -11.42
C THR A 163 -4.69 -26.82 -10.81
N SER A 164 -5.36 -27.96 -10.66
CA SER A 164 -4.77 -29.20 -10.15
C SER A 164 -3.56 -29.68 -10.97
N ASN A 165 -3.55 -29.46 -12.28
CA ASN A 165 -2.45 -29.83 -13.18
C ASN A 165 -1.17 -29.03 -12.89
N TYR A 166 -1.27 -27.90 -12.24
CA TYR A 166 -0.17 -26.94 -12.02
C TYR A 166 0.39 -26.97 -10.60
N SER A 167 -0.13 -27.84 -9.71
CA SER A 167 0.26 -27.90 -8.30
C SER A 167 1.78 -28.09 -8.12
N ARG A 168 2.38 -29.02 -8.88
CA ARG A 168 3.82 -29.31 -8.81
C ARG A 168 4.65 -28.14 -9.34
N TRP A 169 4.28 -27.61 -10.51
CA TRP A 169 4.97 -26.47 -11.11
C TRP A 169 4.95 -25.25 -10.16
N LEU A 170 3.78 -24.93 -9.57
CA LEU A 170 3.64 -23.79 -8.66
C LEU A 170 4.48 -23.98 -7.40
N TYR A 171 4.48 -25.19 -6.83
CA TYR A 171 5.34 -25.50 -5.67
C TYR A 171 6.82 -25.27 -5.99
N ASP A 172 7.30 -25.83 -7.10
CA ASP A 172 8.70 -25.71 -7.50
C ASP A 172 9.06 -24.26 -7.83
N TYR A 173 8.13 -23.49 -8.42
CA TYR A 173 8.32 -22.07 -8.70
C TYR A 173 8.48 -21.25 -7.39
N ILE A 174 7.56 -21.41 -6.44
CA ILE A 174 7.59 -20.67 -5.17
C ILE A 174 8.85 -21.03 -4.35
N GLU A 175 9.24 -22.32 -4.29
CA GLU A 175 10.45 -22.71 -3.58
C GLU A 175 11.73 -22.26 -4.28
N GLY A 176 11.72 -22.20 -5.61
CA GLY A 176 12.86 -21.72 -6.41
C GLY A 176 13.04 -20.22 -6.45
N HIS A 177 12.05 -19.43 -5.98
CA HIS A 177 12.07 -17.97 -6.00
C HIS A 177 11.84 -17.40 -4.58
N PRO A 178 12.88 -17.40 -3.73
CA PRO A 178 12.80 -16.78 -2.40
C PRO A 178 12.37 -15.32 -2.50
N GLY A 179 11.39 -14.92 -1.68
CA GLY A 179 10.85 -13.55 -1.70
C GLY A 179 9.74 -13.31 -2.72
N PHE A 180 9.33 -14.32 -3.51
CA PHE A 180 8.16 -14.19 -4.39
C PHE A 180 6.86 -13.93 -3.62
N ILE A 181 6.67 -14.59 -2.46
CA ILE A 181 5.55 -14.36 -1.54
C ILE A 181 6.12 -13.90 -0.20
N GLU A 182 5.75 -12.71 0.22
CA GLU A 182 6.15 -12.14 1.52
C GLU A 182 4.93 -11.65 2.33
N PRO A 183 5.02 -11.65 3.67
CA PRO A 183 6.10 -12.23 4.50
C PRO A 183 6.16 -13.77 4.41
N GLU A 184 7.27 -14.37 4.83
CA GLU A 184 7.50 -15.82 4.73
C GLU A 184 6.40 -16.67 5.40
N SER A 185 5.80 -16.17 6.48
CA SER A 185 4.65 -16.82 7.12
C SER A 185 3.49 -17.02 6.14
N ARG A 186 3.29 -16.12 5.19
CA ARG A 186 2.24 -16.18 4.16
C ARG A 186 2.61 -17.17 3.05
N LYS A 187 3.89 -17.22 2.66
CA LYS A 187 4.40 -18.28 1.78
C LYS A 187 4.10 -19.65 2.35
N ASN A 188 4.46 -19.85 3.64
CA ASN A 188 4.26 -21.10 4.33
C ASN A 188 2.76 -21.48 4.45
N GLU A 189 1.87 -20.54 4.66
CA GLU A 189 0.42 -20.73 4.66
C GLU A 189 -0.06 -21.27 3.31
N ILE A 190 0.33 -20.64 2.19
CA ILE A 190 -0.05 -21.08 0.84
C ILE A 190 0.46 -22.48 0.55
N ILE A 191 1.71 -22.74 0.84
CA ILE A 191 2.31 -24.07 0.59
C ILE A 191 1.63 -25.16 1.41
N ASN A 192 1.49 -24.98 2.71
CA ASN A 192 1.03 -26.03 3.60
C ASN A 192 -0.48 -26.26 3.53
N ASN A 193 -1.28 -25.17 3.38
CA ASN A 193 -2.73 -25.29 3.46
C ASN A 193 -3.39 -25.54 2.09
N PHE A 194 -2.72 -25.21 0.98
CA PHE A 194 -3.33 -25.29 -0.35
C PHE A 194 -2.54 -26.16 -1.33
N ILE A 195 -1.21 -25.96 -1.45
CA ILE A 195 -0.44 -26.63 -2.51
C ILE A 195 -0.11 -28.07 -2.13
N LYS A 196 0.40 -28.32 -0.91
CA LYS A 196 0.75 -29.69 -0.47
C LYS A 196 -0.44 -30.65 -0.39
N PRO A 197 -1.65 -30.23 0.03
CA PRO A 197 -2.82 -31.10 -0.02
C PRO A 197 -3.30 -31.41 -1.44
N GLY A 198 -2.81 -30.68 -2.44
CA GLY A 198 -3.24 -30.76 -3.84
C GLY A 198 -4.28 -29.70 -4.18
N LEU A 199 -4.01 -28.91 -5.24
CA LEU A 199 -4.95 -27.91 -5.72
C LEU A 199 -6.19 -28.59 -6.33
N GLN A 200 -7.36 -27.99 -6.07
CA GLN A 200 -8.61 -28.38 -6.69
C GLN A 200 -8.86 -27.46 -7.91
N ASP A 201 -9.49 -28.01 -8.95
CA ASP A 201 -9.89 -27.21 -10.11
C ASP A 201 -10.84 -26.10 -9.69
N LEU A 202 -10.60 -24.88 -10.20
CA LEU A 202 -11.35 -23.69 -9.86
C LEU A 202 -12.56 -23.53 -10.79
N CYS A 203 -13.77 -23.42 -10.24
CA CYS A 203 -14.93 -22.99 -11.00
C CYS A 203 -14.75 -21.54 -11.45
N VAL A 204 -14.76 -21.29 -12.77
CA VAL A 204 -14.42 -19.99 -13.37
C VAL A 204 -15.55 -19.37 -14.19
N SER A 205 -16.77 -19.89 -14.05
CA SER A 205 -17.97 -19.26 -14.59
C SER A 205 -19.18 -19.45 -13.70
N ARG A 206 -20.20 -18.62 -13.88
CA ARG A 206 -21.45 -18.67 -13.13
C ARG A 206 -22.63 -18.48 -14.06
N THR A 207 -23.76 -19.11 -13.69
CA THR A 207 -25.06 -19.01 -14.40
C THR A 207 -26.13 -18.35 -13.55
N THR A 208 -25.92 -18.23 -12.24
CA THR A 208 -26.91 -17.80 -11.25
C THR A 208 -27.17 -16.30 -11.23
N PHE A 209 -26.28 -15.49 -11.80
CA PHE A 209 -26.41 -14.04 -11.97
C PHE A 209 -25.92 -13.59 -13.35
N LYS A 210 -26.18 -12.32 -13.71
CA LYS A 210 -25.89 -11.78 -15.05
C LYS A 210 -24.90 -10.62 -15.04
N TRP A 211 -24.64 -10.02 -13.87
CA TRP A 211 -23.71 -8.91 -13.74
C TRP A 211 -22.25 -9.40 -13.73
N GLY A 212 -21.66 -9.48 -14.91
CA GLY A 212 -20.30 -9.96 -15.18
C GLY A 212 -19.95 -9.90 -16.65
N ILE A 213 -18.77 -10.37 -17.02
CA ILE A 213 -18.33 -10.47 -18.41
C ILE A 213 -18.92 -11.78 -18.99
N PRO A 214 -19.76 -11.72 -20.03
CA PRO A 214 -20.29 -12.96 -20.65
C PRO A 214 -19.17 -13.81 -21.24
N VAL A 215 -19.30 -15.14 -21.14
CA VAL A 215 -18.46 -16.08 -21.88
C VAL A 215 -18.82 -15.94 -23.37
N SER A 216 -17.84 -15.64 -24.22
CA SER A 216 -18.05 -15.27 -25.63
C SER A 216 -18.80 -16.31 -26.45
N PHE A 217 -18.54 -17.61 -26.19
CA PHE A 217 -19.09 -18.77 -26.88
C PHE A 217 -20.24 -19.44 -26.12
N ASP A 218 -20.58 -18.96 -24.90
CA ASP A 218 -21.69 -19.51 -24.10
C ASP A 218 -22.33 -18.41 -23.24
N SER A 219 -23.27 -17.67 -23.81
CA SER A 219 -23.90 -16.49 -23.22
C SER A 219 -24.75 -16.78 -21.96
N ASN A 220 -24.98 -18.04 -21.62
CA ASN A 220 -25.63 -18.40 -20.34
C ASN A 220 -24.70 -18.22 -19.16
N HIS A 221 -23.40 -18.22 -19.38
CA HIS A 221 -22.36 -18.07 -18.38
C HIS A 221 -21.77 -16.67 -18.36
N VAL A 222 -21.42 -16.19 -17.16
CA VAL A 222 -20.54 -15.04 -16.94
C VAL A 222 -19.22 -15.54 -16.39
N ILE A 223 -18.12 -14.87 -16.76
CA ILE A 223 -16.77 -15.18 -16.27
C ILE A 223 -16.74 -14.92 -14.76
N TYR A 224 -16.12 -15.83 -14.04
CA TYR A 224 -15.92 -15.71 -12.59
C TYR A 224 -15.06 -14.51 -12.23
N VAL A 225 -15.50 -13.79 -11.20
CA VAL A 225 -14.93 -12.49 -10.81
C VAL A 225 -13.40 -12.49 -10.66
N TRP A 226 -12.79 -13.58 -10.22
CA TRP A 226 -11.34 -13.62 -10.01
C TRP A 226 -10.50 -13.72 -11.29
N ILE A 227 -10.99 -14.33 -12.39
CA ILE A 227 -10.29 -14.23 -13.69
C ILE A 227 -10.38 -12.78 -14.20
N ASP A 228 -11.55 -12.17 -14.09
CA ASP A 228 -11.79 -10.78 -14.42
C ASP A 228 -10.88 -9.86 -13.59
N ALA A 229 -11.01 -9.93 -12.27
CA ALA A 229 -10.25 -9.07 -11.34
C ALA A 229 -8.72 -9.22 -11.51
N LEU A 230 -8.18 -10.45 -11.56
CA LEU A 230 -6.73 -10.66 -11.68
C LEU A 230 -6.18 -10.20 -13.03
N SER A 231 -6.96 -10.31 -14.11
CA SER A 231 -6.55 -9.86 -15.44
C SER A 231 -6.28 -8.34 -15.50
N ASN A 232 -6.80 -7.54 -14.55
CA ASN A 232 -6.61 -6.09 -14.56
C ASN A 232 -5.13 -5.70 -14.62
N TYR A 233 -4.26 -6.44 -13.94
CA TYR A 233 -2.83 -6.13 -13.84
C TYR A 233 -2.09 -6.11 -15.18
N ILE A 234 -2.61 -6.78 -16.18
CA ILE A 234 -2.02 -6.84 -17.53
C ILE A 234 -2.89 -6.14 -18.59
N THR A 235 -4.21 -6.19 -18.46
CA THR A 235 -5.12 -5.63 -19.48
C THR A 235 -5.06 -4.11 -19.55
N PHE A 236 -4.90 -3.43 -18.40
CA PHE A 236 -4.77 -1.98 -18.35
C PHE A 236 -3.40 -1.49 -18.80
N LEU A 237 -2.37 -2.35 -18.78
CA LEU A 237 -1.11 -2.11 -19.47
C LEU A 237 -1.20 -2.37 -20.97
N GLY A 238 -2.32 -2.97 -21.46
CA GLY A 238 -2.53 -3.25 -22.86
C GLY A 238 -1.92 -4.57 -23.33
N TYR A 239 -1.92 -5.60 -22.47
CA TYR A 239 -1.69 -6.98 -22.90
C TYR A 239 -2.83 -7.44 -23.83
N ASP A 240 -2.50 -7.96 -24.99
CA ASP A 240 -3.46 -8.58 -25.91
C ASP A 240 -3.11 -10.07 -26.09
N PRO A 241 -3.97 -11.00 -25.64
CA PRO A 241 -3.70 -12.44 -25.76
C PRO A 241 -3.71 -12.95 -27.21
N CYS A 242 -4.31 -12.21 -28.14
CA CYS A 242 -4.50 -12.62 -29.55
C CYS A 242 -3.71 -11.75 -30.54
N GLY A 243 -3.07 -10.67 -30.06
CA GLY A 243 -2.38 -9.70 -30.89
C GLY A 243 -1.11 -9.15 -30.24
N PRO A 244 -0.51 -8.11 -30.85
CA PRO A 244 0.65 -7.46 -30.27
C PRO A 244 0.23 -6.64 -29.05
N SER A 245 0.84 -6.92 -27.89
CA SER A 245 0.70 -6.10 -26.69
C SER A 245 1.29 -4.70 -26.89
N SER A 246 0.77 -3.73 -26.11
CA SER A 246 1.18 -2.33 -26.15
C SER A 246 2.67 -2.11 -25.78
N LEU A 247 3.17 -0.91 -26.07
CA LEU A 247 4.50 -0.50 -25.61
C LEU A 247 4.55 -0.35 -24.08
N GLU A 248 3.45 0.07 -23.46
CA GLU A 248 3.33 0.22 -22.02
C GLU A 248 3.43 -1.13 -21.30
N PHE A 249 2.75 -2.17 -21.81
CA PHE A 249 2.91 -3.54 -21.31
C PHE A 249 4.37 -4.00 -21.41
N LYS A 250 5.00 -3.82 -22.55
CA LYS A 250 6.40 -4.23 -22.76
C LYS A 250 7.38 -3.45 -21.87
N LYS A 251 7.01 -2.24 -21.48
CA LYS A 251 7.83 -1.36 -20.63
C LYS A 251 7.75 -1.74 -19.15
N TYR A 252 6.57 -2.03 -18.64
CA TYR A 252 6.34 -2.17 -17.21
C TYR A 252 6.13 -3.61 -16.74
N TRP A 253 5.70 -4.54 -17.62
CA TRP A 253 5.57 -5.93 -17.21
C TRP A 253 6.94 -6.65 -17.26
N PRO A 254 7.30 -7.50 -16.28
CA PRO A 254 6.52 -7.95 -15.12
C PRO A 254 6.41 -6.93 -14.00
N CYS A 255 5.29 -6.99 -13.23
CA CYS A 255 5.06 -6.16 -12.06
C CYS A 255 6.14 -6.41 -11.00
N ASP A 256 6.70 -5.32 -10.43
CA ASP A 256 7.72 -5.43 -9.38
C ASP A 256 7.11 -5.82 -8.03
N LEU A 257 5.91 -5.29 -7.73
CA LEU A 257 5.24 -5.54 -6.46
C LEU A 257 3.71 -5.50 -6.59
N HIS A 258 3.06 -6.62 -6.27
CA HIS A 258 1.64 -6.64 -5.91
C HIS A 258 1.48 -6.45 -4.40
N MET A 259 0.95 -5.31 -3.98
CA MET A 259 0.59 -5.01 -2.59
C MET A 259 -0.86 -5.42 -2.36
N ILE A 260 -1.12 -6.41 -1.51
CA ILE A 260 -2.44 -6.99 -1.33
C ILE A 260 -2.76 -7.29 0.14
N GLY A 261 -4.04 -7.36 0.49
CA GLY A 261 -4.48 -7.87 1.79
C GLY A 261 -4.26 -9.39 1.91
N LYS A 262 -3.93 -9.85 3.13
CA LYS A 262 -3.70 -11.27 3.39
C LYS A 262 -4.92 -12.17 3.10
N ASP A 263 -6.13 -11.63 3.13
CA ASP A 263 -7.38 -12.35 2.87
C ASP A 263 -7.58 -12.75 1.41
N ILE A 264 -6.88 -12.08 0.48
CA ILE A 264 -6.94 -12.39 -0.96
C ILE A 264 -5.64 -13.00 -1.48
N LEU A 265 -4.72 -13.36 -0.57
CA LEU A 265 -3.42 -13.94 -0.92
C LEU A 265 -3.58 -15.22 -1.77
N ARG A 266 -4.54 -16.10 -1.44
CA ARG A 266 -4.76 -17.34 -2.18
C ARG A 266 -4.96 -17.09 -3.67
N PHE A 267 -5.72 -16.06 -4.03
CA PHE A 267 -6.02 -15.74 -5.43
C PHE A 267 -4.78 -15.21 -6.17
N HIS A 268 -3.97 -14.39 -5.50
CA HIS A 268 -2.76 -13.79 -6.08
C HIS A 268 -1.55 -14.74 -6.09
N ALA A 269 -1.48 -15.66 -5.13
CA ALA A 269 -0.34 -16.57 -4.98
C ALA A 269 -0.55 -17.93 -5.65
N ILE A 270 -1.80 -18.30 -6.00
CA ILE A 270 -2.12 -19.56 -6.64
C ILE A 270 -2.68 -19.32 -8.05
N TYR A 271 -3.85 -18.69 -8.15
CA TYR A 271 -4.55 -18.61 -9.43
C TYR A 271 -3.88 -17.64 -10.40
N TRP A 272 -3.43 -16.48 -9.92
CA TRP A 272 -2.75 -15.51 -10.77
C TRP A 272 -1.47 -16.04 -11.42
N PRO A 273 -0.52 -16.66 -10.70
CA PRO A 273 0.64 -17.29 -11.31
C PRO A 273 0.30 -18.39 -12.32
N ILE A 274 -0.71 -19.21 -12.03
CA ILE A 274 -1.13 -20.27 -12.97
C ILE A 274 -1.72 -19.67 -14.26
N ILE A 275 -2.55 -18.63 -14.15
CA ILE A 275 -3.08 -17.91 -15.33
C ILE A 275 -1.93 -17.35 -16.18
N LEU A 276 -0.97 -16.66 -15.56
CA LEU A 276 0.20 -16.11 -16.25
C LEU A 276 1.03 -17.20 -16.92
N HIS A 277 1.27 -18.30 -16.22
CA HIS A 277 1.98 -19.46 -16.79
C HIS A 277 1.27 -20.02 -18.02
N CYS A 278 -0.05 -20.22 -17.94
CA CYS A 278 -0.85 -20.67 -19.07
C CYS A 278 -0.83 -19.69 -20.24
N LEU A 279 -0.71 -18.40 -19.98
CA LEU A 279 -0.58 -17.36 -21.01
C LEU A 279 0.85 -17.24 -21.56
N GLY A 280 1.84 -17.89 -20.94
CA GLY A 280 3.26 -17.79 -21.31
C GLY A 280 3.88 -16.46 -20.92
N LEU A 281 3.40 -15.84 -19.85
CA LEU A 281 3.88 -14.56 -19.32
C LEU A 281 4.82 -14.76 -18.14
N GLU A 282 5.72 -13.80 -17.94
CA GLU A 282 6.55 -13.74 -16.75
C GLU A 282 5.70 -13.49 -15.48
N MET A 283 6.17 -14.00 -14.35
CA MET A 283 5.54 -13.78 -13.04
C MET A 283 5.86 -12.40 -12.49
N PRO A 284 5.00 -11.79 -11.66
CA PRO A 284 5.37 -10.63 -10.86
C PRO A 284 6.59 -10.97 -10.00
N LYS A 285 7.44 -9.97 -9.71
CA LYS A 285 8.66 -10.23 -8.94
C LYS A 285 8.37 -10.51 -7.47
N LYS A 286 7.33 -9.86 -6.91
CA LYS A 286 6.94 -10.00 -5.50
C LYS A 286 5.43 -9.83 -5.31
N ILE A 287 4.86 -10.66 -4.43
CA ILE A 287 3.51 -10.52 -3.88
C ILE A 287 3.67 -10.30 -2.38
N PHE A 288 3.31 -9.13 -1.90
CA PHE A 288 3.35 -8.81 -0.47
C PHE A 288 1.94 -8.78 0.12
N ALA A 289 1.70 -9.65 1.08
CA ALA A 289 0.42 -9.75 1.79
C ALA A 289 0.47 -9.00 3.12
N HIS A 290 -0.06 -7.77 3.11
CA HIS A 290 -0.12 -6.95 4.32
C HIS A 290 -1.13 -7.49 5.35
N PRO A 291 -0.91 -7.24 6.65
CA PRO A 291 -1.85 -7.62 7.72
C PRO A 291 -3.12 -6.76 7.69
N TRP A 292 -4.10 -7.14 8.53
CA TRP A 292 -5.32 -6.36 8.70
C TRP A 292 -5.12 -5.21 9.70
N LEU A 293 -5.92 -4.16 9.50
CA LEU A 293 -6.19 -3.18 10.52
C LEU A 293 -7.52 -3.54 11.20
N LEU A 294 -7.43 -3.87 12.48
CA LEU A 294 -8.57 -4.23 13.32
C LEU A 294 -9.11 -2.98 14.03
N PHE A 295 -10.36 -3.02 14.46
CA PHE A 295 -10.96 -2.06 15.37
C PHE A 295 -11.21 -2.74 16.72
N SER A 296 -10.56 -2.25 17.78
CA SER A 296 -10.66 -2.85 19.12
C SER A 296 -10.48 -4.38 19.11
N ASN A 297 -9.44 -4.85 18.40
CA ASN A 297 -9.09 -6.26 18.18
C ASN A 297 -10.10 -7.07 17.35
N ASP A 298 -11.04 -6.42 16.68
CA ASP A 298 -12.03 -7.06 15.82
C ASP A 298 -11.92 -6.57 14.37
N LYS A 299 -12.24 -7.43 13.40
CA LYS A 299 -12.29 -7.02 11.98
C LYS A 299 -13.38 -5.96 11.79
N MET A 300 -13.05 -4.86 11.11
CA MET A 300 -14.03 -3.83 10.76
C MET A 300 -15.13 -4.40 9.89
N SER A 301 -16.38 -4.18 10.27
CA SER A 301 -17.54 -4.71 9.56
C SER A 301 -18.78 -3.85 9.81
N LYS A 302 -19.55 -3.56 8.73
CA LYS A 302 -20.82 -2.83 8.85
C LYS A 302 -21.82 -3.52 9.77
N SER A 303 -21.85 -4.85 9.77
CA SER A 303 -22.76 -5.62 10.62
C SER A 303 -22.45 -5.53 12.12
N LYS A 304 -21.19 -5.17 12.47
CA LYS A 304 -20.76 -4.97 13.86
C LYS A 304 -20.84 -3.50 14.30
N GLY A 305 -21.07 -2.56 13.38
CA GLY A 305 -21.14 -1.13 13.68
C GLY A 305 -19.79 -0.52 14.09
N ASN A 306 -18.67 -1.19 13.79
CA ASN A 306 -17.31 -0.82 14.18
C ASN A 306 -16.48 -0.29 13.00
N ILE A 307 -17.10 0.46 12.09
CA ILE A 307 -16.43 1.02 10.91
C ILE A 307 -15.90 2.42 11.21
N VAL A 308 -14.68 2.66 10.79
CA VAL A 308 -14.04 3.98 10.77
C VAL A 308 -13.73 4.35 9.32
N TYR A 309 -14.05 5.57 8.92
CA TYR A 309 -13.77 6.08 7.59
C TYR A 309 -12.57 7.01 7.62
N ALA A 310 -11.71 6.91 6.60
CA ALA A 310 -10.49 7.72 6.53
C ALA A 310 -10.81 9.22 6.43
N GLU A 311 -11.88 9.59 5.69
CA GLU A 311 -12.26 10.99 5.49
C GLU A 311 -12.68 11.69 6.80
N ASP A 312 -13.32 10.95 7.72
CA ASP A 312 -13.70 11.49 9.03
C ASP A 312 -12.45 11.84 9.84
N LEU A 313 -11.43 10.96 9.81
CA LEU A 313 -10.15 11.21 10.48
C LEU A 313 -9.35 12.32 9.79
N ILE A 314 -9.33 12.36 8.46
CA ILE A 314 -8.66 13.41 7.68
C ILE A 314 -9.26 14.77 7.99
N SER A 315 -10.60 14.87 8.00
CA SER A 315 -11.31 16.10 8.31
C SER A 315 -10.99 16.62 9.72
N LYS A 316 -10.81 15.71 10.69
CA LYS A 316 -10.58 16.06 12.10
C LYS A 316 -9.11 16.30 12.41
N TYR A 317 -8.19 15.55 11.83
CA TYR A 317 -6.80 15.48 12.25
C TYR A 317 -5.78 15.79 11.13
N GLY A 318 -6.22 15.92 9.89
CA GLY A 318 -5.36 16.12 8.72
C GLY A 318 -4.87 14.81 8.10
N VAL A 319 -4.54 14.87 6.81
CA VAL A 319 -4.18 13.70 6.00
C VAL A 319 -2.89 13.03 6.49
N ASP A 320 -1.85 13.82 6.79
CA ASP A 320 -0.55 13.28 7.20
C ASP A 320 -0.59 12.62 8.58
N ALA A 321 -1.51 13.04 9.47
CA ALA A 321 -1.75 12.34 10.74
C ALA A 321 -2.34 10.94 10.51
N VAL A 322 -3.29 10.82 9.58
CA VAL A 322 -3.89 9.52 9.20
C VAL A 322 -2.85 8.63 8.51
N ARG A 323 -2.07 9.18 7.58
CA ARG A 323 -0.98 8.45 6.91
C ARG A 323 0.06 7.97 7.92
N PHE A 324 0.49 8.84 8.85
CA PHE A 324 1.47 8.48 9.89
C PHE A 324 0.98 7.27 10.70
N TYR A 325 -0.25 7.31 11.19
CA TYR A 325 -0.81 6.21 11.98
C TYR A 325 -0.82 4.88 11.20
N LEU A 326 -1.29 4.89 9.96
CA LEU A 326 -1.32 3.71 9.12
C LEU A 326 0.08 3.15 8.82
N LEU A 327 1.08 4.04 8.68
CA LEU A 327 2.43 3.66 8.28
C LEU A 327 3.35 3.29 9.45
N HIS A 328 3.10 3.87 10.64
CA HIS A 328 3.97 3.72 11.80
C HIS A 328 3.45 2.70 12.81
N ASP A 329 2.12 2.74 13.12
CA ASP A 329 1.56 2.00 14.26
C ASP A 329 1.08 0.58 13.90
N ILE A 330 1.16 0.18 12.62
CA ILE A 330 0.82 -1.18 12.17
C ILE A 330 2.13 -1.97 12.01
N PRO A 331 2.36 -3.01 12.86
CA PRO A 331 3.60 -3.77 12.84
C PRO A 331 3.77 -4.57 11.54
N PHE A 332 5.02 -4.73 11.08
CA PHE A 332 5.33 -5.60 9.96
C PHE A 332 4.87 -7.03 10.22
N GLY A 333 4.04 -7.59 9.32
CA GLY A 333 3.64 -9.00 9.32
C GLY A 333 2.59 -9.42 10.36
N SER A 334 2.15 -8.52 11.25
CA SER A 334 1.08 -8.79 12.23
C SER A 334 -0.04 -7.76 12.16
N ASP A 335 -1.25 -8.16 12.57
CA ASP A 335 -2.41 -7.27 12.52
C ASP A 335 -2.22 -6.06 13.43
N GLY A 336 -2.54 -4.88 12.90
CA GLY A 336 -2.61 -3.64 13.65
C GLY A 336 -3.98 -3.46 14.31
N ASN A 337 -4.05 -2.57 15.28
CA ASN A 337 -5.32 -2.26 15.96
C ASN A 337 -5.55 -0.76 15.97
N TYR A 338 -6.74 -0.33 15.60
CA TYR A 338 -7.18 1.05 15.69
C TYR A 338 -8.14 1.23 16.84
N THR A 339 -7.88 2.22 17.68
CA THR A 339 -8.86 2.92 18.53
C THR A 339 -8.57 4.40 18.43
N GLU A 340 -9.57 5.25 18.69
CA GLU A 340 -9.35 6.71 18.67
C GLU A 340 -8.31 7.13 19.71
N GLU A 341 -8.26 6.44 20.86
CA GLU A 341 -7.27 6.70 21.91
C GLU A 341 -5.85 6.38 21.45
N LEU A 342 -5.60 5.21 20.83
CA LEU A 342 -4.29 4.85 20.28
C LEU A 342 -3.86 5.83 19.19
N PHE A 343 -4.79 6.23 18.33
CA PHE A 343 -4.53 7.23 17.30
C PHE A 343 -4.09 8.56 17.90
N ILE A 344 -4.85 9.10 18.85
CA ILE A 344 -4.55 10.39 19.51
C ILE A 344 -3.20 10.30 20.25
N ASP A 345 -2.95 9.20 20.96
CA ASP A 345 -1.69 9.03 21.71
C ASP A 345 -0.49 8.94 20.76
N SER A 346 -0.60 8.26 19.62
CA SER A 346 0.45 8.20 18.60
C SER A 346 0.74 9.59 18.02
N ILE A 347 -0.29 10.32 17.59
CA ILE A 347 -0.13 11.66 17.01
C ILE A 347 0.48 12.62 18.04
N ASN A 348 -0.03 12.64 19.26
CA ASN A 348 0.48 13.54 20.31
C ASN A 348 1.94 13.22 20.67
N THR A 349 2.29 11.94 20.81
CA THR A 349 3.62 11.53 21.23
C THR A 349 4.64 11.74 20.11
N ASN A 350 4.36 11.22 18.92
CA ASN A 350 5.33 11.17 17.84
C ASN A 350 5.33 12.45 16.99
N LEU A 351 4.15 12.89 16.51
CA LEU A 351 4.08 14.02 15.61
C LEU A 351 4.10 15.38 16.33
N ALA A 352 3.31 15.56 17.36
CA ALA A 352 3.28 16.85 18.04
C ALA A 352 4.51 17.07 18.95
N ASN A 353 4.81 16.12 19.86
CA ASN A 353 5.86 16.32 20.86
C ASN A 353 7.28 16.06 20.31
N VAL A 354 7.52 14.91 19.67
CA VAL A 354 8.88 14.56 19.20
C VAL A 354 9.25 15.37 17.98
N PHE A 355 8.42 15.35 16.96
CA PHE A 355 8.73 15.89 15.64
C PHE A 355 8.37 17.38 15.49
N GLY A 356 7.11 17.75 15.66
CA GLY A 356 6.64 19.11 15.45
C GLY A 356 7.28 20.12 16.41
N ASN A 357 7.45 19.74 17.68
CA ASN A 357 8.13 20.58 18.66
C ASN A 357 9.63 20.76 18.35
N LEU A 358 10.32 19.72 17.85
CA LEU A 358 11.71 19.81 17.42
C LEU A 358 11.87 20.85 16.31
N VAL A 359 11.10 20.75 15.23
CA VAL A 359 11.17 21.67 14.09
C VAL A 359 10.91 23.09 14.54
N ASN A 360 9.83 23.31 15.31
CA ASN A 360 9.45 24.62 15.82
C ASN A 360 10.53 25.23 16.73
N ARG A 361 11.11 24.45 17.66
CA ARG A 361 12.19 24.90 18.56
C ARG A 361 13.46 25.24 17.79
N THR A 362 13.84 24.42 16.80
CA THR A 362 15.06 24.63 16.00
C THR A 362 14.97 25.94 15.21
N ILE A 363 13.86 26.15 14.49
CA ILE A 363 13.62 27.39 13.73
C ILE A 363 13.51 28.59 14.69
N GLY A 364 12.83 28.42 15.83
CA GLY A 364 12.72 29.46 16.85
C GLY A 364 14.09 29.87 17.43
N MET A 365 15.00 28.93 17.65
CA MET A 365 16.37 29.23 18.13
C MET A 365 17.19 29.93 17.02
N ALA A 366 17.09 29.47 15.75
CA ALA A 366 17.75 30.12 14.63
C ALA A 366 17.34 31.61 14.50
N ASN A 367 16.03 31.87 14.56
CA ASN A 367 15.51 33.23 14.50
C ASN A 367 15.90 34.07 15.71
N LYS A 368 15.79 33.53 16.94
CA LYS A 368 16.08 34.23 18.19
C LYS A 368 17.54 34.60 18.32
N TYR A 369 18.47 33.70 18.02
CA TYR A 369 19.88 33.89 18.30
C TYR A 369 20.64 34.51 17.13
N PHE A 370 20.22 34.28 15.88
CA PHE A 370 20.92 34.70 14.67
C PHE A 370 20.05 35.47 13.67
N SER A 371 18.83 35.89 14.06
CA SER A 371 17.89 36.54 13.15
C SER A 371 17.66 35.73 11.85
N GLY A 372 17.63 34.42 11.98
CA GLY A 372 17.41 33.50 10.89
C GLY A 372 18.60 33.23 9.96
N LYS A 373 19.76 33.85 10.22
CA LYS A 373 20.99 33.66 9.41
C LYS A 373 21.86 32.58 10.01
N ILE A 374 21.83 31.38 9.45
CA ILE A 374 22.62 30.25 9.94
C ILE A 374 23.62 29.85 8.85
N THR A 375 24.87 29.66 9.22
CA THR A 375 25.97 29.30 8.33
C THR A 375 26.73 28.09 8.86
N ASN A 376 27.33 27.31 7.98
CA ASN A 376 28.13 26.15 8.40
C ASN A 376 29.54 26.58 8.83
N ILE A 377 29.69 26.94 10.10
CA ILE A 377 30.97 27.41 10.68
C ILE A 377 31.94 26.25 10.95
N LYS A 378 31.41 25.00 11.10
CA LYS A 378 32.20 23.78 11.32
C LYS A 378 33.01 23.74 12.62
N GLU A 379 32.58 24.43 13.68
CA GLU A 379 33.15 24.27 15.02
C GLU A 379 32.62 23.01 15.69
N TYR A 380 33.15 21.86 15.27
CA TYR A 380 32.65 20.53 15.68
C TYR A 380 33.15 20.12 17.07
N ALA A 381 32.36 19.29 17.74
CA ALA A 381 32.68 18.52 18.94
C ALA A 381 32.29 17.06 18.78
N ASP A 382 32.78 16.19 19.67
CA ASP A 382 32.55 14.73 19.53
C ASP A 382 31.07 14.36 19.47
N VAL A 383 30.18 15.07 20.17
CA VAL A 383 28.73 14.86 20.18
C VAL A 383 28.09 15.07 18.79
N ASP A 384 28.70 15.88 17.94
CA ASP A 384 28.19 16.17 16.58
C ASP A 384 28.32 14.95 15.67
N LYS A 385 29.44 14.20 15.83
CA LYS A 385 29.73 13.05 14.98
C LYS A 385 28.65 11.99 15.09
N GLU A 386 28.19 11.68 16.28
CA GLU A 386 27.12 10.69 16.49
C GLU A 386 25.83 11.06 15.72
N LEU A 387 25.45 12.34 15.77
CA LEU A 387 24.29 12.85 15.02
C LEU A 387 24.51 12.75 13.52
N VAL A 388 25.66 13.23 13.02
CA VAL A 388 25.98 13.22 11.58
C VAL A 388 26.04 11.79 11.03
N ASP A 389 26.71 10.86 11.74
CA ASP A 389 26.82 9.46 11.34
C ASP A 389 25.45 8.79 11.27
N LEU A 390 24.56 9.05 12.26
CA LEU A 390 23.20 8.53 12.25
C LEU A 390 22.43 9.04 11.04
N VAL A 391 22.48 10.34 10.77
CA VAL A 391 21.74 10.98 9.66
C VAL A 391 22.20 10.44 8.31
N LEU A 392 23.50 10.33 8.09
CA LEU A 392 24.06 9.79 6.84
C LEU A 392 23.79 8.30 6.64
N SER A 393 23.54 7.55 7.74
CA SER A 393 23.18 6.15 7.66
C SER A 393 21.75 5.92 7.16
N LEU A 394 20.89 6.94 7.13
CA LEU A 394 19.49 6.82 6.70
C LEU A 394 19.36 6.28 5.28
N ASP A 395 20.21 6.73 4.36
CA ASP A 395 20.09 6.40 2.95
C ASP A 395 20.09 4.88 2.73
N SER A 396 21.13 4.20 3.20
CA SER A 396 21.24 2.74 3.05
C SER A 396 20.21 1.95 3.86
N LYS A 397 19.87 2.44 5.07
CA LYS A 397 18.90 1.77 5.95
C LYS A 397 17.49 1.82 5.37
N ILE A 398 17.04 3.00 4.92
CA ILE A 398 15.71 3.19 4.33
C ILE A 398 15.61 2.44 3.00
N GLU A 399 16.64 2.48 2.16
CA GLU A 399 16.64 1.72 0.91
C GLU A 399 16.47 0.22 1.14
N ASN A 400 17.22 -0.33 2.12
CA ASN A 400 17.07 -1.73 2.50
C ASN A 400 15.66 -2.05 2.99
N ASP A 401 15.10 -1.23 3.86
CA ASP A 401 13.78 -1.48 4.43
C ASP A 401 12.65 -1.37 3.37
N ILE A 402 12.71 -0.37 2.50
CA ILE A 402 11.72 -0.22 1.41
C ILE A 402 11.81 -1.39 0.41
N ASN A 403 12.99 -1.86 0.06
CA ASN A 403 13.16 -3.01 -0.83
C ASN A 403 12.62 -4.31 -0.22
N ASN A 404 12.57 -4.39 1.12
CA ASN A 404 11.98 -5.50 1.88
C ASN A 404 10.55 -5.19 2.37
N VAL A 405 9.92 -4.13 1.88
CA VAL A 405 8.54 -3.70 2.22
C VAL A 405 8.36 -3.44 3.73
N ARG A 406 9.43 -3.15 4.46
CA ARG A 406 9.44 -2.83 5.91
C ARG A 406 9.17 -1.34 6.14
N ILE A 407 7.98 -0.87 5.76
CA ILE A 407 7.64 0.55 5.70
C ILE A 407 7.61 1.19 7.09
N SER A 408 7.02 0.51 8.09
CA SER A 408 6.99 1.03 9.47
C SER A 408 8.40 1.16 10.06
N ASP A 409 9.27 0.17 9.82
CA ASP A 409 10.65 0.22 10.30
C ASP A 409 11.45 1.36 9.65
N SER A 410 11.23 1.60 8.35
CA SER A 410 11.88 2.69 7.64
C SER A 410 11.43 4.07 8.15
N LEU A 411 10.13 4.24 8.45
CA LEU A 411 9.61 5.46 9.06
C LEU A 411 10.16 5.66 10.48
N ASP A 412 10.28 4.59 11.27
CA ASP A 412 10.84 4.68 12.63
C ASP A 412 12.31 5.11 12.63
N LYS A 413 13.10 4.76 11.60
CA LYS A 413 14.47 5.29 11.42
C LYS A 413 14.49 6.79 11.17
N ILE A 414 13.53 7.32 10.43
CA ILE A 414 13.39 8.78 10.28
C ILE A 414 13.04 9.41 11.64
N MET A 415 12.12 8.81 12.38
CA MET A 415 11.74 9.25 13.71
C MET A 415 12.89 9.16 14.73
N GLU A 416 13.78 8.18 14.57
CA GLU A 416 15.00 8.04 15.39
C GLU A 416 15.93 9.26 15.24
N VAL A 417 16.08 9.80 14.02
CA VAL A 417 16.84 11.04 13.79
C VAL A 417 16.21 12.20 14.55
N TYR A 418 14.89 12.36 14.53
CA TYR A 418 14.23 13.44 15.27
C TYR A 418 14.37 13.27 16.80
N ARG A 419 14.28 12.04 17.30
CA ARG A 419 14.57 11.74 18.73
C ARG A 419 16.03 12.08 19.08
N ARG A 420 16.98 11.73 18.21
CA ARG A 420 18.41 12.05 18.41
C ARG A 420 18.66 13.56 18.36
N CYS A 421 18.00 14.31 17.48
CA CYS A 421 18.08 15.78 17.46
C CYS A 421 17.57 16.40 18.77
N ASN A 422 16.47 15.91 19.33
CA ASN A 422 16.00 16.39 20.64
C ASN A 422 17.04 16.15 21.74
N LYS A 423 17.61 14.93 21.81
CA LYS A 423 18.69 14.61 22.75
C LYS A 423 19.93 15.47 22.51
N TYR A 424 20.29 15.78 21.28
CA TYR A 424 21.40 16.64 20.92
C TYR A 424 21.21 18.09 21.42
N ILE A 425 19.97 18.60 21.37
CA ILE A 425 19.65 19.93 21.99
C ILE A 425 19.92 19.89 23.48
N ASP A 426 19.53 18.82 24.19
CA ASP A 426 19.72 18.71 25.63
C ASP A 426 21.21 18.54 26.00
N GLU A 427 22.00 17.83 25.19
CA GLU A 427 23.43 17.61 25.38
C GLU A 427 24.29 18.87 25.10
N THR A 428 23.85 19.69 24.13
CA THR A 428 24.62 20.87 23.69
C THR A 428 24.19 22.17 24.40
N GLU A 429 23.03 22.15 25.04
CA GLU A 429 22.48 23.30 25.82
C GLU A 429 22.60 24.64 25.07
N PRO A 430 21.95 24.85 23.89
CA PRO A 430 22.12 26.05 23.07
C PRO A 430 21.91 27.35 23.82
N TRP A 431 21.03 27.35 24.82
CA TRP A 431 20.75 28.50 25.69
C TRP A 431 21.93 28.88 26.60
N VAL A 432 22.75 27.90 27.01
CA VAL A 432 23.99 28.10 27.78
C VAL A 432 25.06 28.67 26.86
N LEU A 433 25.25 28.08 25.66
CA LEU A 433 26.20 28.60 24.66
C LEU A 433 25.95 30.07 24.33
N TYR A 434 24.67 30.45 24.17
CA TYR A 434 24.29 31.84 23.93
C TYR A 434 24.64 32.74 25.12
N LYS A 435 24.34 32.30 26.35
CA LYS A 435 24.65 33.08 27.58
C LYS A 435 26.15 33.24 27.77
N GLU A 436 26.95 32.26 27.39
CA GLU A 436 28.42 32.28 27.48
C GLU A 436 29.08 32.97 26.29
N ASN A 437 28.30 33.52 25.34
CA ASN A 437 28.78 34.18 24.13
C ASN A 437 29.63 33.23 23.21
N LYS A 438 29.39 31.89 23.25
CA LYS A 438 30.03 30.90 22.39
C LYS A 438 29.27 30.81 21.06
N LEU A 439 29.22 31.92 20.31
CA LEU A 439 28.30 32.05 19.16
C LEU A 439 28.67 31.12 17.96
N ASP A 440 29.95 30.88 17.71
CA ASP A 440 30.39 30.00 16.62
C ASP A 440 29.97 28.56 16.88
N ARG A 441 30.16 28.07 18.11
CA ARG A 441 29.70 26.77 18.54
C ARG A 441 28.16 26.67 18.50
N LEU A 442 27.46 27.68 18.98
CA LEU A 442 26.02 27.74 18.91
C LEU A 442 25.49 27.71 17.49
N ASN A 443 26.14 28.42 16.56
CA ASN A 443 25.77 28.40 15.15
C ASN A 443 25.95 27.00 14.56
N THR A 444 27.07 26.33 14.84
CA THR A 444 27.30 24.94 14.42
C THR A 444 26.21 23.99 14.95
N VAL A 445 25.83 24.12 16.22
CA VAL A 445 24.76 23.30 16.82
C VAL A 445 23.43 23.49 16.09
N ILE A 446 23.03 24.73 15.85
CA ILE A 446 21.76 25.01 15.15
C ILE A 446 21.82 24.57 13.69
N TYR A 447 22.97 24.78 13.02
CA TYR A 447 23.18 24.29 11.66
C TYR A 447 23.03 22.77 11.56
N ASN A 448 23.64 22.02 12.49
CA ASN A 448 23.56 20.57 12.53
C ASN A 448 22.12 20.08 12.72
N LEU A 449 21.34 20.75 13.55
CA LEU A 449 19.90 20.45 13.73
C LEU A 449 19.11 20.70 12.46
N ILE A 450 19.30 21.85 11.80
CA ILE A 450 18.62 22.22 10.56
C ILE A 450 18.95 21.22 9.45
N GLU A 451 20.22 20.90 9.28
CA GLU A 451 20.66 19.96 8.24
C GLU A 451 20.16 18.54 8.51
N SER A 452 20.16 18.08 9.77
CA SER A 452 19.59 16.79 10.14
C SER A 452 18.08 16.71 9.87
N ILE A 453 17.34 17.77 10.20
CA ILE A 453 15.90 17.88 9.90
C ILE A 453 15.69 17.87 8.37
N ARG A 454 16.49 18.64 7.61
CA ARG A 454 16.40 18.68 6.15
C ARG A 454 16.58 17.30 5.54
N ILE A 455 17.67 16.60 5.88
CA ILE A 455 17.98 15.27 5.34
C ILE A 455 16.88 14.27 5.69
N ALA A 456 16.45 14.22 6.95
CA ALA A 456 15.36 13.34 7.37
C ALA A 456 14.05 13.66 6.63
N THR A 457 13.79 14.95 6.34
CA THR A 457 12.61 15.42 5.61
C THR A 457 12.64 15.02 4.13
N VAL A 458 13.82 14.88 3.51
CA VAL A 458 13.91 14.36 2.13
C VAL A 458 13.32 12.96 2.05
N PHE A 459 13.61 12.08 3.01
CA PHE A 459 12.98 10.76 3.07
C PHE A 459 11.49 10.83 3.46
N LEU A 460 11.13 11.75 4.35
CA LEU A 460 9.76 11.92 4.83
C LEU A 460 8.77 12.29 3.71
N GLN A 461 9.25 12.87 2.59
CA GLN A 461 8.42 13.18 1.42
C GLN A 461 7.61 11.99 0.91
N ALA A 462 8.14 10.78 1.06
CA ALA A 462 7.44 9.57 0.64
C ALA A 462 6.28 9.20 1.58
N TYR A 463 6.36 9.56 2.84
CA TYR A 463 5.44 9.15 3.90
C TYR A 463 4.39 10.23 4.20
N LEU A 464 4.85 11.46 4.44
CA LEU A 464 4.05 12.61 4.87
C LEU A 464 4.35 13.81 3.94
N PRO A 465 3.83 13.77 2.70
CA PRO A 465 4.23 14.72 1.67
C PRO A 465 3.89 16.18 1.99
N ASP A 466 2.73 16.44 2.60
CA ASP A 466 2.31 17.80 2.91
C ASP A 466 3.16 18.40 4.04
N THR A 467 3.44 17.59 5.07
CA THR A 467 4.32 17.97 6.19
C THR A 467 5.75 18.21 5.71
N ALA A 468 6.28 17.36 4.83
CA ALA A 468 7.62 17.53 4.27
C ALA A 468 7.73 18.85 3.48
N ASN A 469 6.74 19.16 2.65
CA ASN A 469 6.68 20.42 1.90
C ASN A 469 6.66 21.64 2.85
N GLU A 470 5.87 21.57 3.92
CA GLU A 470 5.80 22.67 4.88
C GLU A 470 7.14 22.87 5.63
N ILE A 471 7.86 21.78 5.96
CA ILE A 471 9.19 21.89 6.56
C ILE A 471 10.19 22.55 5.62
N PHE A 472 10.27 22.15 4.34
CA PHE A 472 11.16 22.77 3.38
C PHE A 472 10.85 24.26 3.22
N LYS A 473 9.58 24.65 3.25
CA LYS A 473 9.15 26.05 3.22
C LYS A 473 9.62 26.80 4.48
N GLN A 474 9.45 26.21 5.67
CA GLN A 474 9.92 26.84 6.93
C GLN A 474 11.44 26.90 7.00
N LEU A 475 12.16 25.92 6.49
CA LEU A 475 13.62 25.96 6.34
C LEU A 475 14.07 26.90 5.22
N ASN A 476 13.16 27.39 4.38
CA ASN A 476 13.44 28.21 3.21
C ASN A 476 14.50 27.59 2.29
N THR A 477 14.33 26.33 1.92
CA THR A 477 15.29 25.59 1.09
C THR A 477 14.59 24.77 0.02
N ASP A 478 15.21 24.67 -1.15
CA ASP A 478 14.84 23.80 -2.27
C ASP A 478 15.76 22.56 -2.41
N ILE A 479 16.68 22.37 -1.45
CA ILE A 479 17.59 21.22 -1.41
C ILE A 479 16.88 20.03 -0.80
N ASN A 480 16.10 19.34 -1.65
CA ASN A 480 15.14 18.30 -1.24
C ASN A 480 15.26 17.00 -2.07
N THR A 481 16.36 16.79 -2.78
CA THR A 481 16.62 15.63 -3.64
C THR A 481 17.38 14.53 -2.92
N MET A 482 17.28 13.29 -3.43
CA MET A 482 18.01 12.14 -2.86
C MET A 482 19.54 12.29 -2.98
N ASP A 483 20.03 12.97 -3.99
CA ASP A 483 21.48 13.23 -4.10
C ASP A 483 21.98 14.16 -2.96
N SER A 484 21.12 15.03 -2.45
CA SER A 484 21.48 15.99 -1.39
C SER A 484 21.57 15.36 0.01
N VAL A 485 21.24 14.08 0.20
CA VAL A 485 21.35 13.39 1.49
C VAL A 485 22.65 12.60 1.66
N LEU A 486 23.44 12.47 0.57
CA LEU A 486 24.67 11.69 0.57
C LEU A 486 25.83 12.37 1.33
N GLU A 487 25.76 13.68 1.49
CA GLU A 487 26.74 14.47 2.20
C GLU A 487 26.04 15.40 3.21
N PHE A 488 26.60 15.49 4.40
CA PHE A 488 26.13 16.42 5.43
C PHE A 488 26.69 17.83 5.19
N GLY A 489 25.83 18.83 5.33
CA GLY A 489 26.26 20.23 5.21
C GLY A 489 25.86 20.90 3.88
N GLN A 490 24.82 20.41 3.25
CA GLN A 490 24.26 20.96 1.99
C GLN A 490 23.29 22.13 2.22
N TYR A 491 22.73 22.29 3.40
CA TYR A 491 21.83 23.42 3.70
C TYR A 491 22.56 24.77 3.51
N ASN A 492 21.98 25.64 2.69
CA ASN A 492 22.62 26.90 2.27
C ASN A 492 21.66 28.10 2.19
N SER A 493 20.52 28.07 2.90
CA SER A 493 19.58 29.18 2.85
C SER A 493 20.20 30.44 3.48
N ASN A 494 19.93 31.59 2.86
CA ASN A 494 20.37 32.90 3.38
C ASN A 494 19.62 33.31 4.65
N MET A 495 18.41 32.83 4.83
CA MET A 495 17.56 33.14 5.97
C MET A 495 16.49 32.04 6.13
N ILE A 496 16.41 31.46 7.31
CA ILE A 496 15.35 30.52 7.67
C ILE A 496 13.99 31.26 7.76
N GLY A 497 12.90 30.57 7.46
CA GLY A 497 11.55 31.13 7.55
C GLY A 497 11.05 31.29 9.00
N GLU A 498 9.78 31.61 9.14
CA GLU A 498 9.12 31.66 10.43
C GLU A 498 8.68 30.27 10.89
N ALA A 499 8.77 30.00 12.19
CA ALA A 499 8.30 28.77 12.78
C ALA A 499 6.76 28.74 12.82
N SER A 500 6.15 27.70 12.32
CA SER A 500 4.73 27.42 12.49
C SER A 500 4.50 25.97 12.98
N PRO A 501 3.51 25.72 13.84
CA PRO A 501 3.23 24.37 14.32
C PRO A 501 2.80 23.45 13.19
N LEU A 502 3.52 22.34 12.97
CA LEU A 502 3.19 21.33 11.99
C LEU A 502 1.98 20.48 12.43
N PHE A 503 1.95 20.13 13.70
CA PHE A 503 0.86 19.36 14.30
C PHE A 503 0.44 20.01 15.62
N LYS A 504 -0.86 20.19 15.79
CA LYS A 504 -1.41 20.64 17.06
C LYS A 504 -1.62 19.45 17.98
N ARG A 505 -1.35 19.64 19.27
CA ARG A 505 -1.69 18.64 20.27
C ARG A 505 -3.21 18.47 20.33
N ILE A 506 -3.66 17.22 20.28
CA ILE A 506 -5.08 16.87 20.35
C ILE A 506 -5.45 16.73 21.83
N GLU A 507 -6.42 17.50 22.27
CA GLU A 507 -7.00 17.36 23.62
C GLU A 507 -7.93 16.14 23.65
N LYS A 508 -7.83 15.36 24.73
CA LYS A 508 -8.70 14.17 24.95
C LYS A 508 -10.08 14.54 25.44
#